data_de4f6cff94504cce90840a2c77f31576
#
_entry.id   de4f6cff94504cce90840a2c77f31576
#
_cell.length_a   1.000
_cell.length_b   1.000
_cell.length_c   1.000
_cell.angle_alpha   90.00
_cell.angle_beta   90.00
_cell.angle_gamma   90.00
#
_symmetry.space_group_name_H-M   'P 1'
#
loop_
_entity.id
_entity.type
_entity.pdbx_description
1 polymer ?
#
loop_
_entity_poly.entity_id
_entity_poly.type
_entity_poly.pdbx_seq_one_letter_code
_entity_poly.pdbx_strand_id
1 'polypeptide(L)'
;MKNLILQYYIPYESFDADIGGIEMPDWAKAGSENIQKYAEYCGAEYMLCHDRYYERLDPRLDSLRMHYDEQFDEYDNVLKLDLDMLVNTNKNIFESFDQDCDVAMVHELGVHTGNPAGWLKRVMDVPIYQRGVIAYGKHLWGKDWMFPKSTLYPKERFRYLNGGLQMWTKQGRLKAREHFTSIDDYVLHTRYTEQMYVNLQLSQPVFNVYELDTYWDRMPYQWNGKHDGKINHFLARTKFDMPKLWEGMKNGKIFGDCSWC
;
A
#
# COMPACT_ATOMS: atom_id res chain seq x y z
N MET A 1 -13.02 11.14 15.69
CA MET A 1 -11.91 11.11 14.71
C MET A 1 -12.52 11.13 13.32
N LYS A 2 -12.01 11.99 12.45
CA LYS A 2 -12.42 12.06 11.05
C LYS A 2 -11.48 11.16 10.22
N ASN A 3 -11.99 10.06 9.67
CA ASN A 3 -11.21 9.08 8.94
C ASN A 3 -11.55 9.12 7.45
N LEU A 4 -10.55 8.87 6.60
CA LEU A 4 -10.70 8.77 5.16
C LEU A 4 -10.13 7.42 4.68
N ILE A 5 -10.85 6.74 3.78
CA ILE A 5 -10.30 5.69 2.94
C ILE A 5 -10.08 6.23 1.53
N LEU A 6 -8.86 6.13 1.04
CA LEU A 6 -8.37 6.75 -0.17
C LEU A 6 -7.90 5.71 -1.17
N GLN A 7 -8.39 5.81 -2.40
CA GLN A 7 -7.89 5.02 -3.53
C GLN A 7 -7.51 5.94 -4.69
N TYR A 8 -6.68 5.43 -5.58
CA TYR A 8 -6.23 6.14 -6.78
C TYR A 8 -6.49 5.29 -8.01
N TYR A 9 -7.17 5.86 -8.98
CA TYR A 9 -7.22 5.36 -10.34
C TYR A 9 -6.87 6.51 -11.28
N ILE A 10 -5.61 6.59 -11.66
CA ILE A 10 -5.14 7.63 -12.57
C ILE A 10 -5.17 7.06 -13.99
N PRO A 11 -6.08 7.53 -14.86
CA PRO A 11 -6.11 7.11 -16.25
C PRO A 11 -4.82 7.52 -16.94
N TYR A 12 -4.10 6.57 -17.52
CA TYR A 12 -2.95 6.86 -18.35
C TYR A 12 -2.76 5.79 -19.43
N GLU A 13 -2.18 6.18 -20.55
CA GLU A 13 -1.81 5.24 -21.59
C GLU A 13 -0.59 4.43 -21.09
N SER A 14 -0.78 3.13 -20.92
CA SER A 14 0.28 2.20 -20.56
C SER A 14 0.45 1.17 -21.67
N PHE A 15 1.69 0.80 -21.95
CA PHE A 15 2.01 -0.37 -22.79
C PHE A 15 1.65 -1.70 -22.12
N ASP A 16 1.38 -1.66 -20.80
CA ASP A 16 0.96 -2.80 -20.00
C ASP A 16 -0.53 -2.66 -19.68
N ALA A 17 -1.36 -3.39 -20.42
CA ALA A 17 -2.82 -3.39 -20.26
C ALA A 17 -3.29 -3.83 -18.86
N ASP A 18 -2.41 -4.47 -18.08
CA ASP A 18 -2.72 -4.90 -16.71
C ASP A 18 -2.60 -3.74 -15.69
N ILE A 19 -1.99 -2.60 -16.05
CA ILE A 19 -1.62 -1.53 -15.11
C ILE A 19 -2.31 -0.20 -15.45
N GLY A 20 -2.72 0.01 -16.69
CA GLY A 20 -3.25 1.30 -17.13
C GLY A 20 -4.38 1.16 -18.14
N GLY A 21 -5.09 2.24 -18.34
CA GLY A 21 -6.18 2.35 -19.31
C GLY A 21 -6.96 3.62 -19.07
N ILE A 22 -7.70 4.06 -20.09
CA ILE A 22 -8.59 5.22 -19.97
C ILE A 22 -9.83 4.85 -19.17
N GLU A 23 -10.31 3.60 -19.32
CA GLU A 23 -11.47 3.07 -18.59
C GLU A 23 -11.02 2.19 -17.42
N MET A 24 -11.66 2.41 -16.26
CA MET A 24 -11.43 1.60 -15.08
C MET A 24 -11.86 0.14 -15.36
N PRO A 25 -10.96 -0.84 -15.23
CA PRO A 25 -11.26 -2.24 -15.47
C PRO A 25 -12.20 -2.81 -14.38
N ASP A 26 -12.91 -3.89 -14.71
CA ASP A 26 -13.94 -4.46 -13.83
C ASP A 26 -13.39 -4.92 -12.47
N TRP A 27 -12.15 -5.40 -12.42
CA TRP A 27 -11.50 -5.75 -11.15
C TRP A 27 -11.30 -4.52 -10.26
N ALA A 28 -10.93 -3.37 -10.83
CA ALA A 28 -10.75 -2.13 -10.08
C ALA A 28 -12.09 -1.55 -9.62
N LYS A 29 -13.15 -1.66 -10.44
CA LYS A 29 -14.52 -1.31 -10.03
C LYS A 29 -14.96 -2.17 -8.84
N ALA A 30 -14.75 -3.49 -8.91
CA ALA A 30 -15.10 -4.40 -7.82
C ALA A 30 -14.36 -4.07 -6.52
N GLY A 31 -13.04 -3.77 -6.59
CA GLY A 31 -12.26 -3.34 -5.44
C GLY A 31 -12.76 -1.99 -4.87
N SER A 32 -13.01 -1.02 -5.74
CA SER A 32 -13.53 0.29 -5.36
C SER A 32 -14.90 0.20 -4.67
N GLU A 33 -15.86 -0.55 -5.24
CA GLU A 33 -17.18 -0.75 -4.65
C GLU A 33 -17.12 -1.44 -3.27
N ASN A 34 -16.30 -2.47 -3.15
CA ASN A 34 -16.10 -3.18 -1.89
C ASN A 34 -15.53 -2.25 -0.81
N ILE A 35 -14.49 -1.50 -1.15
CA ILE A 35 -13.80 -0.60 -0.22
C ILE A 35 -14.69 0.60 0.15
N GLN A 36 -15.50 1.10 -0.78
CA GLN A 36 -16.48 2.14 -0.46
C GLN A 36 -17.48 1.68 0.60
N LYS A 37 -18.03 0.46 0.46
CA LYS A 37 -18.93 -0.12 1.48
C LYS A 37 -18.23 -0.34 2.81
N TYR A 38 -16.97 -0.75 2.78
CA TYR A 38 -16.18 -0.88 3.99
C TYR A 38 -15.93 0.47 4.68
N ALA A 39 -15.75 1.54 3.92
CA ALA A 39 -15.65 2.89 4.47
C ALA A 39 -16.94 3.29 5.20
N GLU A 40 -18.12 3.04 4.58
CA GLU A 40 -19.42 3.26 5.20
C GLU A 40 -19.55 2.46 6.52
N TYR A 41 -19.15 1.19 6.51
CA TYR A 41 -19.15 0.34 7.71
C TYR A 41 -18.23 0.89 8.82
N CYS A 42 -17.07 1.43 8.49
CA CYS A 42 -16.12 2.01 9.43
C CYS A 42 -16.52 3.44 9.89
N GLY A 43 -17.58 4.04 9.30
CA GLY A 43 -17.92 5.44 9.53
C GLY A 43 -16.85 6.40 9.00
N ALA A 44 -16.13 6.01 7.95
CA ALA A 44 -15.11 6.81 7.29
C ALA A 44 -15.64 7.42 5.98
N GLU A 45 -15.08 8.56 5.58
CA GLU A 45 -15.28 9.06 4.23
C GLU A 45 -14.54 8.20 3.20
N TYR A 46 -15.03 8.14 1.98
CA TYR A 46 -14.38 7.45 0.87
C TYR A 46 -14.05 8.42 -0.25
N MET A 47 -12.84 8.33 -0.78
CA MET A 47 -12.40 9.14 -1.92
C MET A 47 -11.65 8.27 -2.94
N LEU A 48 -12.07 8.35 -4.20
CA LEU A 48 -11.36 7.78 -5.35
C LEU A 48 -10.80 8.92 -6.19
N CYS A 49 -9.49 9.08 -6.19
CA CYS A 49 -8.82 10.13 -6.97
C CYS A 49 -8.59 9.67 -8.42
N HIS A 50 -8.93 10.53 -9.36
CA HIS A 50 -8.73 10.32 -10.81
C HIS A 50 -7.82 11.37 -11.46
N ASP A 51 -7.55 12.46 -10.77
CA ASP A 51 -6.75 13.58 -11.25
C ASP A 51 -5.28 13.41 -10.91
N ARG A 52 -4.41 13.90 -11.82
CA ARG A 52 -2.97 13.93 -11.62
C ARG A 52 -2.59 15.03 -10.62
N TYR A 53 -1.79 14.67 -9.64
CA TYR A 53 -1.15 15.63 -8.74
C TYR A 53 0.27 15.97 -9.22
N TYR A 54 1.01 14.97 -9.68
CA TYR A 54 2.35 15.13 -10.23
C TYR A 54 2.32 14.97 -11.76
N GLU A 55 2.00 16.03 -12.50
CA GLU A 55 1.81 15.98 -13.95
C GLU A 55 2.99 15.42 -14.74
N ARG A 56 4.22 15.57 -14.22
CA ARG A 56 5.46 15.18 -14.91
C ARG A 56 6.07 13.87 -14.42
N LEU A 57 5.53 13.27 -13.37
CA LEU A 57 6.05 12.05 -12.79
C LEU A 57 5.23 10.82 -13.23
N ASP A 58 5.73 9.64 -12.90
CA ASP A 58 5.00 8.39 -13.11
C ASP A 58 3.67 8.44 -12.33
N PRO A 59 2.52 8.10 -12.96
CA PRO A 59 1.20 8.13 -12.31
C PRO A 59 1.11 7.36 -10.99
N ARG A 60 1.92 6.32 -10.81
CA ARG A 60 1.98 5.56 -9.56
C ARG A 60 2.44 6.39 -8.36
N LEU A 61 3.19 7.48 -8.62
CA LEU A 61 3.64 8.40 -7.58
C LEU A 61 2.52 9.35 -7.09
N ASP A 62 1.41 9.46 -7.82
CA ASP A 62 0.27 10.28 -7.38
C ASP A 62 -0.32 9.80 -6.06
N SER A 63 -0.12 8.53 -5.67
CA SER A 63 -0.50 8.00 -4.36
C SER A 63 0.22 8.68 -3.19
N LEU A 64 1.37 9.33 -3.45
CA LEU A 64 2.11 10.09 -2.45
C LEU A 64 1.49 11.47 -2.17
N ARG A 65 0.52 11.91 -2.99
CA ARG A 65 -0.23 13.16 -2.82
C ARG A 65 -0.76 13.34 -1.41
N MET A 66 -1.21 12.27 -0.75
CA MET A 66 -1.77 12.34 0.59
C MET A 66 -0.83 12.95 1.65
N HIS A 67 0.48 13.01 1.39
CA HIS A 67 1.45 13.63 2.28
C HIS A 67 1.61 15.14 2.04
N TYR A 68 1.33 15.60 0.81
CA TYR A 68 1.68 16.96 0.36
C TYR A 68 0.48 17.85 0.12
N ASP A 69 -0.69 17.28 -0.20
CA ASP A 69 -1.90 18.02 -0.48
C ASP A 69 -2.66 18.31 0.81
N GLU A 70 -2.81 19.61 1.12
CA GLU A 70 -3.43 20.09 2.36
C GLU A 70 -4.91 19.70 2.50
N GLN A 71 -5.58 19.31 1.40
CA GLN A 71 -6.95 18.82 1.49
C GLN A 71 -7.11 17.61 2.44
N PHE A 72 -6.04 16.84 2.64
CA PHE A 72 -6.06 15.70 3.54
C PHE A 72 -5.79 16.06 5.01
N ASP A 73 -5.41 17.30 5.31
CA ASP A 73 -5.06 17.73 6.67
C ASP A 73 -6.28 17.83 7.61
N GLU A 74 -7.49 17.82 7.06
CA GLU A 74 -8.72 17.78 7.86
C GLU A 74 -8.99 16.39 8.49
N TYR A 75 -8.37 15.31 7.95
CA TYR A 75 -8.57 13.95 8.45
C TYR A 75 -7.57 13.59 9.54
N ASP A 76 -8.06 12.95 10.62
CA ASP A 76 -7.20 12.41 11.67
C ASP A 76 -6.39 11.22 11.13
N ASN A 77 -7.04 10.35 10.35
CA ASN A 77 -6.40 9.20 9.71
C ASN A 77 -6.78 9.10 8.23
N VAL A 78 -5.80 8.75 7.40
CA VAL A 78 -5.99 8.42 5.99
C VAL A 78 -5.48 7.01 5.73
N LEU A 79 -6.38 6.11 5.34
CA LEU A 79 -6.06 4.77 4.88
C LEU A 79 -6.01 4.76 3.35
N LYS A 80 -4.82 4.65 2.78
CA LYS A 80 -4.65 4.36 1.35
C LYS A 80 -4.73 2.86 1.13
N LEU A 81 -5.59 2.45 0.18
CA LEU A 81 -5.70 1.06 -0.28
C LEU A 81 -5.55 1.00 -1.81
N ASP A 82 -4.85 -0.02 -2.29
CA ASP A 82 -4.80 -0.31 -3.73
C ASP A 82 -6.16 -0.80 -4.23
N LEU A 83 -6.43 -0.58 -5.53
CA LEU A 83 -7.69 -0.98 -6.15
C LEU A 83 -7.86 -2.49 -6.30
N ASP A 84 -6.75 -3.22 -6.28
CA ASP A 84 -6.72 -4.68 -6.39
C ASP A 84 -6.82 -5.39 -5.03
N MET A 85 -7.60 -4.78 -4.13
CA MET A 85 -7.90 -5.32 -2.80
C MET A 85 -9.39 -5.55 -2.59
N LEU A 86 -9.74 -6.61 -1.85
CA LEU A 86 -11.09 -6.87 -1.32
C LEU A 86 -11.02 -7.02 0.19
N VAL A 87 -11.78 -6.20 0.89
CA VAL A 87 -11.96 -6.29 2.35
C VAL A 87 -12.98 -7.38 2.67
N ASN A 88 -12.65 -8.23 3.64
CA ASN A 88 -13.41 -9.39 4.03
C ASN A 88 -13.42 -9.57 5.56
N THR A 89 -13.81 -8.55 6.30
CA THR A 89 -13.83 -8.57 7.76
C THR A 89 -14.85 -7.59 8.33
N ASN A 90 -15.39 -7.91 9.50
CA ASN A 90 -16.16 -6.98 10.33
C ASN A 90 -15.30 -6.17 11.32
N LYS A 91 -13.98 -6.23 11.21
CA LYS A 91 -13.11 -5.42 12.06
C LYS A 91 -12.90 -4.05 11.43
N ASN A 92 -13.05 -3.02 12.22
CA ASN A 92 -12.70 -1.67 11.84
C ASN A 92 -11.18 -1.50 11.92
N ILE A 93 -10.53 -1.23 10.79
CA ILE A 93 -9.07 -1.09 10.73
C ILE A 93 -8.60 0.12 11.53
N PHE A 94 -9.40 1.19 11.63
CA PHE A 94 -9.05 2.39 12.39
C PHE A 94 -8.98 2.16 13.91
N GLU A 95 -9.46 1.00 14.39
CA GLU A 95 -9.37 0.55 15.78
C GLU A 95 -8.29 -0.52 15.98
N SER A 96 -7.55 -0.87 14.93
CA SER A 96 -6.66 -2.04 14.91
C SER A 96 -5.17 -1.71 14.96
N PHE A 97 -4.81 -0.45 15.14
CA PHE A 97 -3.42 0.00 15.23
C PHE A 97 -3.23 1.02 16.36
N ASP A 98 -1.98 1.25 16.74
CA ASP A 98 -1.62 2.25 17.74
C ASP A 98 -1.75 3.66 17.15
N GLN A 99 -2.65 4.46 17.69
CA GLN A 99 -2.93 5.84 17.24
C GLN A 99 -1.75 6.81 17.48
N ASP A 100 -0.80 6.44 18.32
CA ASP A 100 0.41 7.23 18.58
C ASP A 100 1.51 6.97 17.53
N CYS A 101 1.27 6.06 16.56
CA CYS A 101 2.22 5.87 15.45
C CYS A 101 2.05 6.95 14.36
N ASP A 102 3.07 7.09 13.52
CA ASP A 102 3.00 7.95 12.34
C ASP A 102 2.30 7.24 11.18
N VAL A 103 2.59 5.95 11.03
CA VAL A 103 2.03 5.10 9.98
C VAL A 103 1.91 3.65 10.44
N ALA A 104 0.82 2.98 10.02
CA ALA A 104 0.66 1.54 10.18
C ALA A 104 0.63 0.87 8.80
N MET A 105 1.46 -0.15 8.60
CA MET A 105 1.61 -0.88 7.33
C MET A 105 1.86 -2.36 7.58
N VAL A 106 1.64 -3.18 6.55
CA VAL A 106 1.84 -4.62 6.60
C VAL A 106 3.21 -5.00 6.05
N HIS A 107 3.91 -5.90 6.74
CA HIS A 107 5.19 -6.43 6.26
C HIS A 107 4.98 -7.34 5.04
N GLU A 108 5.71 -7.09 3.96
CA GLU A 108 5.72 -7.95 2.77
C GLU A 108 6.59 -9.19 3.02
N LEU A 109 5.97 -10.26 3.55
CA LEU A 109 6.67 -11.50 3.88
C LEU A 109 7.19 -12.24 2.63
N GLY A 110 8.29 -12.94 2.78
CA GLY A 110 8.86 -13.80 1.74
C GLY A 110 9.84 -13.10 0.82
N VAL A 111 10.09 -11.83 1.02
CA VAL A 111 11.11 -11.07 0.27
C VAL A 111 12.50 -11.69 0.45
N HIS A 112 12.74 -12.34 1.59
CA HIS A 112 14.04 -12.88 1.97
C HIS A 112 14.06 -14.37 2.35
N THR A 113 12.89 -15.04 2.41
CA THR A 113 12.82 -16.46 2.82
C THR A 113 13.16 -17.45 1.72
N GLY A 114 13.59 -17.00 0.55
CA GLY A 114 13.88 -17.90 -0.58
C GLY A 114 12.64 -18.37 -1.35
N ASN A 115 11.45 -17.87 -0.99
CA ASN A 115 10.24 -18.14 -1.75
C ASN A 115 10.34 -17.45 -3.13
N PRO A 116 10.33 -18.22 -4.25
CA PRO A 116 10.47 -17.67 -5.59
C PRO A 116 9.29 -16.79 -6.05
N ALA A 117 8.20 -16.73 -5.29
CA ALA A 117 7.05 -15.90 -5.62
C ALA A 117 7.28 -14.39 -5.43
N GLY A 118 8.33 -13.98 -4.69
CA GLY A 118 8.59 -12.56 -4.47
C GLY A 118 9.25 -11.90 -5.69
N TRP A 119 8.51 -11.10 -6.45
CA TRP A 119 9.11 -10.21 -7.45
C TRP A 119 10.15 -9.29 -6.80
N LEU A 120 9.99 -8.97 -5.52
CA LEU A 120 10.94 -8.21 -4.72
C LEU A 120 12.25 -8.96 -4.48
N LYS A 121 12.24 -10.30 -4.41
CA LYS A 121 13.50 -11.04 -4.45
C LYS A 121 14.26 -10.74 -5.74
N ARG A 122 13.54 -10.66 -6.88
CA ARG A 122 14.17 -10.25 -8.15
C ARG A 122 14.64 -8.79 -8.09
N VAL A 123 13.86 -7.92 -7.47
CA VAL A 123 14.19 -6.50 -7.33
C VAL A 123 15.40 -6.31 -6.40
N MET A 124 15.44 -6.99 -5.26
CA MET A 124 16.54 -6.88 -4.30
C MET A 124 17.77 -7.71 -4.70
N ASP A 125 17.57 -8.83 -5.41
CA ASP A 125 18.67 -9.68 -5.91
C ASP A 125 19.23 -9.18 -7.26
N VAL A 126 18.49 -8.34 -8.02
CA VAL A 126 19.02 -7.74 -9.24
C VAL A 126 20.01 -6.63 -8.89
N PRO A 127 21.28 -6.75 -9.27
CA PRO A 127 22.33 -5.79 -8.87
C PRO A 127 22.04 -4.33 -9.20
N ILE A 128 21.25 -4.09 -10.27
CA ILE A 128 20.87 -2.73 -10.69
C ILE A 128 19.92 -2.08 -9.68
N TYR A 129 19.06 -2.87 -9.05
CA TYR A 129 18.09 -2.40 -8.08
C TYR A 129 18.75 -2.19 -6.71
N GLN A 130 19.56 -3.12 -6.26
CA GLN A 130 20.39 -2.92 -5.07
C GLN A 130 21.27 -1.68 -5.19
N ARG A 131 21.81 -1.41 -6.38
CA ARG A 131 22.61 -0.21 -6.63
C ARG A 131 21.83 1.06 -6.58
N GLY A 132 20.59 1.11 -7.09
CA GLY A 132 19.73 2.30 -7.06
C GLY A 132 19.31 2.67 -5.65
N VAL A 133 18.46 1.84 -5.03
CA VAL A 133 17.83 2.19 -3.74
C VAL A 133 18.81 2.20 -2.57
N ILE A 134 19.68 1.17 -2.47
CA ILE A 134 20.66 1.11 -1.39
C ILE A 134 21.73 2.18 -1.57
N ALA A 135 22.15 2.45 -2.80
CA ALA A 135 23.11 3.51 -3.07
C ALA A 135 22.51 4.89 -2.74
N TYR A 136 21.25 5.12 -3.11
CA TYR A 136 20.57 6.36 -2.80
C TYR A 136 20.34 6.52 -1.29
N GLY A 137 19.91 5.47 -0.58
CA GLY A 137 19.80 5.49 0.87
C GLY A 137 21.14 5.77 1.56
N LYS A 138 22.23 5.17 1.08
CA LYS A 138 23.58 5.45 1.58
C LYS A 138 24.07 6.85 1.25
N HIS A 139 23.65 7.41 0.12
CA HIS A 139 23.91 8.80 -0.23
C HIS A 139 23.22 9.77 0.74
N LEU A 140 21.95 9.51 1.04
CA LEU A 140 21.14 10.36 1.92
C LEU A 140 21.55 10.27 3.40
N TRP A 141 21.81 9.05 3.91
CA TRP A 141 21.94 8.80 5.37
C TRP A 141 23.26 8.16 5.77
N GLY A 142 24.23 8.11 4.85
CA GLY A 142 25.58 7.64 5.12
C GLY A 142 25.85 6.19 4.72
N LYS A 143 27.13 5.89 4.53
CA LYS A 143 27.63 4.61 3.96
C LYS A 143 27.17 3.34 4.67
N ASP A 144 26.85 3.45 5.95
CA ASP A 144 26.46 2.32 6.81
C ASP A 144 24.94 2.15 6.87
N TRP A 145 24.18 3.00 6.16
CA TRP A 145 22.72 2.90 6.15
C TRP A 145 22.24 1.56 5.57
N MET A 146 21.24 1.00 6.23
CA MET A 146 20.50 -0.20 5.84
C MET A 146 19.04 -0.07 6.27
N PHE A 147 18.14 -0.79 5.59
CA PHE A 147 16.77 -0.90 6.04
C PHE A 147 16.71 -1.45 7.47
N PRO A 148 15.82 -0.90 8.33
CA PRO A 148 15.63 -1.42 9.69
C PRO A 148 15.16 -2.88 9.67
N LYS A 149 15.31 -3.56 10.79
CA LYS A 149 14.76 -4.91 10.97
C LYS A 149 13.27 -4.82 11.33
N SER A 150 12.51 -5.83 10.89
CA SER A 150 11.14 -6.02 11.35
C SER A 150 11.10 -6.38 12.84
N THR A 151 10.11 -5.82 13.54
CA THR A 151 9.84 -6.13 14.95
C THR A 151 8.92 -7.34 15.08
N LEU A 152 7.94 -7.49 14.17
CA LEU A 152 7.02 -8.63 14.14
C LEU A 152 7.62 -9.89 13.52
N TYR A 153 8.53 -9.72 12.55
CA TYR A 153 9.10 -10.81 11.76
C TYR A 153 10.63 -10.82 11.87
N PRO A 154 11.21 -11.16 13.03
CA PRO A 154 12.66 -11.05 13.29
C PRO A 154 13.52 -11.97 12.41
N LYS A 155 12.90 -12.97 11.75
CA LYS A 155 13.57 -13.85 10.77
C LYS A 155 13.75 -13.18 9.40
N GLU A 156 12.98 -12.13 9.11
CA GLU A 156 13.17 -11.35 7.90
C GLU A 156 14.43 -10.49 8.01
N ARG A 157 15.15 -10.39 6.88
CA ARG A 157 16.42 -9.66 6.84
C ARG A 157 16.22 -8.15 7.03
N PHE A 158 15.13 -7.63 6.49
CA PHE A 158 14.76 -6.21 6.54
C PHE A 158 13.28 -6.07 6.82
N ARG A 159 12.89 -4.96 7.46
CA ARG A 159 11.52 -4.49 7.44
C ARG A 159 11.26 -3.90 6.05
N TYR A 160 10.46 -4.59 5.27
CA TYR A 160 9.97 -4.09 4.00
C TYR A 160 8.44 -4.16 4.00
N LEU A 161 7.80 -3.03 3.82
CA LEU A 161 6.37 -2.85 4.01
C LEU A 161 5.69 -2.78 2.65
N ASN A 162 4.53 -3.44 2.52
CA ASN A 162 3.74 -3.40 1.30
C ASN A 162 3.10 -2.03 1.13
N GLY A 163 3.17 -1.48 -0.08
CA GLY A 163 2.62 -0.17 -0.42
C GLY A 163 1.11 -0.16 -0.64
N GLY A 164 0.49 -1.34 -0.83
CA GLY A 164 -0.93 -1.45 -1.13
C GLY A 164 -1.84 -1.02 0.01
N LEU A 165 -1.38 -1.18 1.27
CA LEU A 165 -2.04 -0.70 2.47
C LEU A 165 -1.13 0.24 3.25
N GLN A 166 -1.57 1.49 3.41
CA GLN A 166 -0.86 2.50 4.19
C GLN A 166 -1.87 3.27 5.04
N MET A 167 -1.81 3.09 6.36
CA MET A 167 -2.63 3.85 7.31
C MET A 167 -1.79 4.97 7.92
N TRP A 168 -2.06 6.20 7.57
CA TRP A 168 -1.33 7.36 8.04
C TRP A 168 -2.14 8.18 9.03
N THR A 169 -1.59 8.47 10.18
CA THR A 169 -2.13 9.48 11.10
C THR A 169 -1.89 10.89 10.55
N LYS A 170 -2.65 11.87 11.01
CA LYS A 170 -2.42 13.28 10.66
C LYS A 170 -0.99 13.72 10.99
N GLN A 171 -0.53 13.37 12.19
CA GLN A 171 0.83 13.68 12.62
C GLN A 171 1.87 13.02 11.71
N GLY A 172 1.66 11.76 11.31
CA GLY A 172 2.55 11.05 10.41
C GLY A 172 2.64 11.70 9.04
N ARG A 173 1.53 12.17 8.46
CA ARG A 173 1.51 12.87 7.17
C ARG A 173 2.23 14.23 7.24
N LEU A 174 1.99 15.00 8.29
CA LEU A 174 2.69 16.28 8.48
C LEU A 174 4.20 16.08 8.66
N LYS A 175 4.58 15.05 9.42
CA LYS A 175 5.99 14.66 9.59
C LYS A 175 6.61 14.18 8.27
N ALA A 176 5.86 13.41 7.46
CA ALA A 176 6.31 12.99 6.13
C ALA A 176 6.57 14.20 5.22
N ARG A 177 5.68 15.20 5.23
CA ARG A 177 5.83 16.45 4.47
C ARG A 177 7.11 17.22 4.85
N GLU A 178 7.50 17.17 6.12
CA GLU A 178 8.69 17.83 6.64
C GLU A 178 9.99 17.04 6.34
N HIS A 179 9.96 15.72 6.47
CA HIS A 179 11.16 14.88 6.50
C HIS A 179 11.40 14.04 5.25
N PHE A 180 10.39 13.83 4.41
CA PHE A 180 10.60 13.08 3.17
C PHE A 180 11.49 13.88 2.22
N THR A 181 12.45 13.23 1.61
CA THR A 181 13.31 13.82 0.58
C THR A 181 12.52 14.12 -0.69
N SER A 182 13.03 14.99 -1.54
CA SER A 182 12.37 15.35 -2.80
C SER A 182 12.06 14.10 -3.65
N ILE A 183 10.81 13.99 -4.12
CA ILE A 183 10.39 12.94 -5.05
C ILE A 183 11.13 13.08 -6.38
N ASP A 184 11.33 14.31 -6.86
CA ASP A 184 12.06 14.57 -8.11
C ASP A 184 13.50 14.06 -8.02
N ASP A 185 14.17 14.30 -6.89
CA ASP A 185 15.52 13.81 -6.66
C ASP A 185 15.56 12.27 -6.61
N TYR A 186 14.59 11.66 -5.93
CA TYR A 186 14.44 10.20 -5.90
C TYR A 186 14.29 9.61 -7.31
N VAL A 187 13.42 10.17 -8.15
CA VAL A 187 13.14 9.69 -9.51
C VAL A 187 14.36 9.83 -10.41
N LEU A 188 15.18 10.87 -10.24
CA LEU A 188 16.45 11.03 -10.98
C LEU A 188 17.46 9.93 -10.65
N HIS A 189 17.46 9.39 -9.43
CA HIS A 189 18.42 8.38 -8.98
C HIS A 189 17.90 6.96 -9.06
N THR A 190 16.57 6.79 -9.13
CA THR A 190 15.91 5.48 -9.11
C THR A 190 14.78 5.43 -10.15
N ARG A 191 14.47 4.26 -10.68
CA ARG A 191 13.32 4.04 -11.57
C ARG A 191 12.20 3.30 -10.85
N TYR A 192 12.01 3.57 -9.53
CA TYR A 192 11.15 2.75 -8.69
C TYR A 192 9.85 3.41 -8.30
N THR A 193 8.94 2.53 -7.86
CA THR A 193 7.59 2.83 -7.46
C THR A 193 7.54 3.56 -6.12
N GLU A 194 6.37 4.08 -5.79
CA GLU A 194 6.06 4.74 -4.53
C GLU A 194 6.36 3.86 -3.31
N GLN A 195 6.10 2.55 -3.40
CA GLN A 195 6.37 1.61 -2.29
C GLN A 195 7.84 1.65 -1.86
N MET A 196 8.78 1.66 -2.81
CA MET A 196 10.20 1.73 -2.48
C MET A 196 10.58 3.09 -1.89
N TYR A 197 10.01 4.17 -2.43
CA TYR A 197 10.21 5.50 -1.88
C TYR A 197 9.74 5.57 -0.42
N VAL A 198 8.51 5.14 -0.14
CA VAL A 198 7.95 5.14 1.23
C VAL A 198 8.81 4.30 2.17
N ASN A 199 9.20 3.08 1.79
CA ASN A 199 10.07 2.24 2.63
C ASN A 199 11.42 2.90 2.92
N LEU A 200 12.01 3.56 1.91
CA LEU A 200 13.24 4.30 2.07
C LEU A 200 13.07 5.44 3.08
N GLN A 201 12.03 6.25 2.94
CA GLN A 201 11.75 7.36 3.84
C GLN A 201 11.44 6.90 5.27
N LEU A 202 10.65 5.83 5.42
CA LEU A 202 10.32 5.23 6.72
C LEU A 202 11.49 4.50 7.40
N SER A 203 12.64 4.38 6.74
CA SER A 203 13.86 3.89 7.36
C SER A 203 14.54 4.92 8.26
N GLN A 204 14.14 6.19 8.18
CA GLN A 204 14.61 7.25 9.05
C GLN A 204 14.09 7.04 10.48
N PRO A 205 14.95 7.23 11.51
CA PRO A 205 14.57 6.97 12.91
C PRO A 205 13.51 7.92 13.46
N VAL A 206 13.21 9.01 12.74
CA VAL A 206 12.17 9.98 13.12
C VAL A 206 10.77 9.39 13.04
N PHE A 207 10.54 8.35 12.20
CA PHE A 207 9.23 7.76 12.01
C PHE A 207 8.95 6.63 13.00
N ASN A 208 7.79 6.71 13.67
CA ASN A 208 7.21 5.64 14.46
C ASN A 208 6.30 4.79 13.55
N VAL A 209 6.77 3.61 13.17
CA VAL A 209 6.07 2.70 12.25
C VAL A 209 5.46 1.55 13.03
N TYR A 210 4.15 1.39 12.93
CA TYR A 210 3.42 0.26 13.49
C TYR A 210 3.29 -0.85 12.44
N GLU A 211 3.80 -2.05 12.73
CA GLU A 211 3.69 -3.19 11.84
C GLU A 211 2.37 -3.93 12.10
N LEU A 212 1.44 -3.88 11.14
CA LEU A 212 0.19 -4.65 11.16
C LEU A 212 0.45 -6.13 10.88
N ASP A 213 -0.42 -7.00 11.41
CA ASP A 213 -0.37 -8.42 11.04
C ASP A 213 -0.71 -8.65 9.55
N THR A 214 -0.13 -9.71 8.96
CA THR A 214 -0.25 -9.99 7.52
C THR A 214 -1.65 -10.34 7.05
N TYR A 215 -2.62 -10.54 7.93
CA TYR A 215 -4.01 -10.72 7.55
C TYR A 215 -4.68 -9.41 7.09
N TRP A 216 -4.09 -8.24 7.41
CA TRP A 216 -4.55 -6.95 6.92
C TRP A 216 -4.15 -6.62 5.47
N ASP A 217 -3.21 -7.39 4.92
CA ASP A 217 -2.81 -7.29 3.50
C ASP A 217 -2.30 -8.67 3.04
N ARG A 218 -3.25 -9.58 2.77
CA ARG A 218 -2.98 -10.98 2.49
C ARG A 218 -2.70 -11.20 1.00
N MET A 219 -1.46 -11.47 0.68
CA MET A 219 -0.99 -11.67 -0.70
C MET A 219 -1.35 -13.06 -1.26
N PRO A 220 -1.45 -13.22 -2.61
CA PRO A 220 -1.82 -14.49 -3.24
C PRO A 220 -0.94 -15.68 -2.84
N TYR A 221 0.35 -15.47 -2.66
CA TYR A 221 1.30 -16.50 -2.24
C TYR A 221 1.13 -16.93 -0.77
N GLN A 222 0.32 -16.22 0.01
CA GLN A 222 0.02 -16.51 1.40
C GLN A 222 -1.34 -17.23 1.57
N TRP A 223 -2.17 -17.28 0.52
CA TRP A 223 -3.57 -17.73 0.63
C TRP A 223 -3.76 -19.23 0.90
N ASN A 224 -2.75 -20.08 0.62
CA ASN A 224 -2.89 -21.54 0.77
C ASN A 224 -4.20 -22.08 0.17
N GLY A 225 -4.68 -21.51 -0.94
CA GLY A 225 -5.95 -21.83 -1.58
C GLY A 225 -7.20 -21.22 -0.92
N LYS A 226 -7.02 -20.31 0.06
CA LYS A 226 -8.12 -19.61 0.74
C LYS A 226 -7.84 -18.10 0.77
N HIS A 227 -8.88 -17.31 0.54
CA HIS A 227 -8.84 -15.86 0.74
C HIS A 227 -9.20 -15.54 2.19
N ASP A 228 -8.32 -15.92 3.13
CA ASP A 228 -8.55 -15.85 4.57
C ASP A 228 -8.03 -14.56 5.22
N GLY A 229 -7.61 -13.59 4.40
CA GLY A 229 -7.21 -12.28 4.88
C GLY A 229 -8.39 -11.42 5.32
N LYS A 230 -8.15 -10.50 6.25
CA LYS A 230 -9.08 -9.39 6.53
C LYS A 230 -9.20 -8.48 5.31
N ILE A 231 -8.08 -8.24 4.65
CA ILE A 231 -7.99 -7.65 3.32
C ILE A 231 -7.17 -8.61 2.46
N ASN A 232 -7.71 -9.00 1.31
CA ASN A 232 -7.03 -9.84 0.34
C ASN A 232 -6.56 -8.98 -0.83
N HIS A 233 -5.26 -9.02 -1.10
CA HIS A 233 -4.60 -8.28 -2.17
C HIS A 233 -4.43 -9.19 -3.39
N PHE A 234 -4.92 -8.77 -4.54
CA PHE A 234 -4.94 -9.54 -5.77
C PHE A 234 -3.88 -9.01 -6.73
N LEU A 235 -2.90 -9.86 -7.08
CA LEU A 235 -1.79 -9.46 -7.94
C LEU A 235 -1.89 -10.12 -9.31
N ALA A 236 -1.48 -9.43 -10.35
CA ALA A 236 -1.41 -9.94 -11.72
C ALA A 236 -2.72 -10.64 -12.14
N ARG A 237 -2.68 -11.89 -12.58
CA ARG A 237 -3.85 -12.62 -13.09
C ARG A 237 -4.95 -12.85 -12.04
N THR A 238 -4.63 -12.83 -10.75
CA THR A 238 -5.66 -13.04 -9.71
C THR A 238 -6.66 -11.90 -9.62
N LYS A 239 -6.34 -10.71 -10.14
CA LYS A 239 -7.26 -9.57 -10.22
C LYS A 239 -8.55 -9.89 -10.99
N PHE A 240 -8.47 -10.73 -12.01
CA PHE A 240 -9.63 -11.09 -12.84
C PHE A 240 -10.69 -11.90 -12.08
N ASP A 241 -10.35 -12.47 -10.93
CA ASP A 241 -11.31 -13.17 -10.07
C ASP A 241 -12.12 -12.22 -9.18
N MET A 242 -11.67 -10.99 -8.98
CA MET A 242 -12.27 -10.03 -8.04
C MET A 242 -13.75 -9.74 -8.31
N PRO A 243 -14.22 -9.51 -9.56
CA PRO A 243 -15.63 -9.23 -9.80
C PRO A 243 -16.53 -10.40 -9.36
N LYS A 244 -16.13 -11.63 -9.67
CA LYS A 244 -16.86 -12.84 -9.28
C LYS A 244 -16.88 -13.04 -7.77
N LEU A 245 -15.75 -12.77 -7.11
CA LEU A 245 -15.62 -12.86 -5.66
C LEU A 245 -16.50 -11.82 -4.99
N TRP A 246 -16.47 -10.58 -5.45
CA TRP A 246 -17.29 -9.49 -4.93
C TRP A 246 -18.79 -9.78 -5.07
N GLU A 247 -19.23 -10.25 -6.23
CA GLU A 247 -20.62 -10.71 -6.40
C GLU A 247 -21.00 -11.86 -5.47
N GLY A 248 -20.05 -12.77 -5.22
CA GLY A 248 -20.24 -13.85 -4.25
C GLY A 248 -20.38 -13.35 -2.82
N MET A 249 -19.60 -12.35 -2.42
CA MET A 249 -19.68 -11.70 -1.10
C MET A 249 -21.03 -11.00 -0.90
N LYS A 250 -21.45 -10.17 -1.84
CA LYS A 250 -22.77 -9.49 -1.80
C LYS A 250 -23.96 -10.46 -1.68
N ASN A 251 -23.82 -11.67 -2.18
CA ASN A 251 -24.85 -12.71 -2.12
C ASN A 251 -24.68 -13.67 -0.93
N GLY A 252 -23.78 -13.41 0.00
CA GLY A 252 -23.51 -14.27 1.16
C GLY A 252 -23.00 -15.67 0.83
N LYS A 253 -22.45 -15.88 -0.40
CA LYS A 253 -22.06 -17.21 -0.90
C LYS A 253 -20.57 -17.51 -0.71
N ILE A 254 -19.76 -16.52 -0.50
CA ILE A 254 -18.30 -16.65 -0.49
C ILE A 254 -17.72 -15.70 0.57
N PHE A 255 -16.80 -16.25 1.37
CA PHE A 255 -15.90 -15.60 2.32
C PHE A 255 -16.49 -14.94 3.57
N GLY A 256 -15.93 -15.32 4.71
CA GLY A 256 -15.71 -14.60 5.95
C GLY A 256 -16.92 -13.92 6.60
N ASP A 257 -16.68 -13.32 7.73
CA ASP A 257 -17.67 -12.70 8.62
C ASP A 257 -18.10 -11.28 8.19
N CYS A 258 -18.19 -11.03 6.89
CA CYS A 258 -18.53 -9.71 6.36
C CYS A 258 -20.06 -9.49 6.41
N SER A 259 -20.56 -8.83 7.44
CA SER A 259 -22.00 -8.56 7.60
C SER A 259 -22.48 -7.32 6.82
N TRP A 260 -21.58 -6.54 6.24
CA TRP A 260 -21.84 -5.29 5.52
C TRP A 260 -21.73 -5.43 3.98
N CYS A 261 -21.34 -6.61 3.49
CA CYS A 261 -21.20 -6.88 2.05
C CYS A 261 -22.53 -6.90 1.28
#